data_e296b907f1e537e3bba00a3c757efb3a
#
_entry.id   e296b907f1e537e3bba00a3c757efb3a
#
_cell.length_a   1.000
_cell.length_b   1.000
_cell.length_c   1.000
_cell.angle_alpha   90.00
_cell.angle_beta   90.00
_cell.angle_gamma   90.00
#
_symmetry.space_group_name_H-M   'P 1'
#
loop_
_entity.id
_entity.type
_entity.pdbx_description
1 polymer ?
#
loop_
_entity_poly.entity_id
_entity_poly.type
_entity_poly.pdbx_seq_one_letter_code
_entity_poly.pdbx_strand_id
1 'polypeptide(L)'
;MKTPHLVQYQGSKRLLAPEIIRYFPEDVETLYEPFCGTCAVTILAAQNGLCCEYVVNDINGPLVGLMKECIEEPLRLAEAYETIWNGQYEEGTDNIEYFYKIRKEFNDGQQDPARMLFLLARVVKGAVRYNADGTMNQSCDKRRYGTKPALIRENAAKISELLKGKTAFYSMDYKEIFKKATPRDLVYMDPPYQGTSNAINPRDNRYIAGVQYEEFVEALYTLNARNIRYIVSYDGRTGDKVIGKDLPEDLNLTHILINAGTSAQATLNGKKETTFESLYFSPGLIRKEDEYKQLSIFDIAGATV
;
A
#
# COMPACT_ATOMS: atom_id res chain seq x y z
N MET A 1 -11.54 -11.50 13.38
CA MET A 1 -10.17 -11.32 13.96
C MET A 1 -9.59 -10.05 13.37
N LYS A 2 -8.81 -9.25 14.11
CA LYS A 2 -8.20 -8.02 13.57
C LYS A 2 -7.05 -8.38 12.64
N THR A 3 -7.03 -7.82 11.42
CA THR A 3 -5.96 -8.06 10.43
C THR A 3 -4.62 -7.55 10.96
N PRO A 4 -3.58 -8.40 11.01
CA PRO A 4 -2.25 -7.98 11.46
C PRO A 4 -1.65 -6.97 10.47
N HIS A 5 -0.83 -6.06 10.99
CA HIS A 5 -0.05 -5.12 10.19
C HIS A 5 1.25 -4.79 10.90
N LEU A 6 2.32 -4.74 10.16
CA LEU A 6 3.64 -4.55 10.74
C LEU A 6 3.84 -3.12 11.24
N VAL A 7 3.53 -2.15 10.39
CA VAL A 7 3.73 -0.72 10.67
C VAL A 7 2.71 0.14 9.95
N GLN A 8 2.45 1.33 10.48
CA GLN A 8 1.65 2.32 9.75
C GLN A 8 2.44 2.82 8.53
N TYR A 9 1.78 2.82 7.37
CA TYR A 9 2.37 3.27 6.11
C TYR A 9 1.39 4.18 5.37
N GLN A 10 1.87 5.32 4.87
CA GLN A 10 1.04 6.26 4.13
C GLN A 10 0.62 5.64 2.81
N GLY A 11 -0.65 5.78 2.45
CA GLY A 11 -1.23 5.16 1.26
C GLY A 11 -1.67 3.70 1.46
N SER A 12 -1.39 3.09 2.63
CA SER A 12 -1.82 1.71 2.89
C SER A 12 -3.34 1.55 2.78
N LYS A 13 -3.79 0.62 1.97
CA LYS A 13 -5.21 0.29 1.75
C LYS A 13 -5.85 -0.52 2.88
N ARG A 14 -5.20 -0.60 4.05
CA ARG A 14 -5.67 -1.42 5.19
C ARG A 14 -7.13 -1.17 5.59
N LEU A 15 -7.59 0.07 5.53
CA LEU A 15 -8.97 0.41 5.87
C LEU A 15 -9.95 0.07 4.76
N LEU A 16 -9.50 0.05 3.51
CA LEU A 16 -10.30 -0.24 2.33
C LEU A 16 -10.21 -1.70 1.88
N ALA A 17 -9.18 -2.42 2.31
CA ALA A 17 -8.96 -3.81 1.94
C ALA A 17 -10.19 -4.70 2.20
N PRO A 18 -10.96 -4.56 3.32
CA PRO A 18 -12.17 -5.34 3.52
C PRO A 18 -13.24 -5.14 2.43
N GLU A 19 -13.35 -3.94 1.87
CA GLU A 19 -14.26 -3.67 0.76
C GLU A 19 -13.69 -4.18 -0.56
N ILE A 20 -12.40 -3.98 -0.80
CA ILE A 20 -11.70 -4.40 -2.03
C ILE A 20 -11.79 -5.91 -2.23
N ILE A 21 -11.51 -6.72 -1.20
CA ILE A 21 -11.49 -8.18 -1.31
C ILE A 21 -12.88 -8.80 -1.55
N ARG A 22 -13.97 -8.07 -1.33
CA ARG A 22 -15.34 -8.54 -1.65
C ARG A 22 -15.56 -8.76 -3.13
N TYR A 23 -14.74 -8.14 -3.97
CA TYR A 23 -14.79 -8.26 -5.42
C TYR A 23 -13.80 -9.28 -5.98
N PHE A 24 -13.08 -9.99 -5.12
CA PHE A 24 -12.18 -11.04 -5.59
C PHE A 24 -12.97 -12.24 -6.08
N PRO A 25 -12.66 -12.78 -7.27
CA PRO A 25 -13.21 -14.05 -7.71
C PRO A 25 -12.85 -15.19 -6.76
N GLU A 26 -13.72 -16.20 -6.67
CA GLU A 26 -13.50 -17.37 -5.80
C GLU A 26 -12.42 -18.33 -6.33
N ASP A 27 -12.08 -18.22 -7.62
CA ASP A 27 -11.18 -19.12 -8.35
C ASP A 27 -9.79 -18.51 -8.63
N VAL A 28 -9.33 -17.60 -7.80
CA VAL A 28 -8.00 -16.97 -7.97
C VAL A 28 -6.90 -17.93 -7.53
N GLU A 29 -5.98 -18.26 -8.44
CA GLU A 29 -4.80 -19.07 -8.09
C GLU A 29 -3.75 -18.19 -7.39
N THR A 30 -3.29 -17.13 -8.05
CA THR A 30 -2.27 -16.24 -7.50
C THR A 30 -2.78 -14.79 -7.47
N LEU A 31 -2.60 -14.14 -6.31
CA LEU A 31 -2.77 -12.69 -6.21
C LEU A 31 -1.44 -11.99 -6.47
N TYR A 32 -1.43 -11.11 -7.46
CA TYR A 32 -0.31 -10.20 -7.75
C TYR A 32 -0.60 -8.82 -7.19
N GLU A 33 0.32 -8.28 -6.38
CA GLU A 33 0.25 -6.90 -5.85
C GLU A 33 1.51 -6.13 -6.31
N PRO A 34 1.53 -5.55 -7.54
CA PRO A 34 2.70 -4.89 -8.15
C PRO A 34 3.16 -3.61 -7.47
N PHE A 35 2.30 -3.02 -6.62
CA PHE A 35 2.54 -1.82 -5.81
C PHE A 35 2.19 -2.14 -4.36
N CYS A 36 2.85 -3.13 -3.78
CA CYS A 36 2.38 -3.77 -2.55
C CYS A 36 2.55 -2.91 -1.29
N GLY A 37 3.46 -1.94 -1.27
CA GLY A 37 3.75 -1.19 -0.06
C GLY A 37 3.98 -2.11 1.14
N THR A 38 3.07 -2.09 2.12
CA THR A 38 3.09 -2.98 3.28
C THR A 38 2.15 -4.19 3.15
N CYS A 39 1.80 -4.59 1.94
CA CYS A 39 1.02 -5.79 1.60
C CYS A 39 -0.36 -5.86 2.28
N ALA A 40 -1.05 -4.73 2.43
CA ALA A 40 -2.28 -4.69 3.21
C ALA A 40 -3.40 -5.55 2.62
N VAL A 41 -3.55 -5.56 1.29
CA VAL A 41 -4.55 -6.35 0.58
C VAL A 41 -4.14 -7.81 0.55
N THR A 42 -2.88 -8.12 0.24
CA THR A 42 -2.32 -9.49 0.29
C THR A 42 -2.53 -10.14 1.66
N ILE A 43 -2.19 -9.44 2.76
CA ILE A 43 -2.36 -9.98 4.13
C ILE A 43 -3.83 -10.29 4.42
N LEU A 44 -4.75 -9.41 4.04
CA LEU A 44 -6.18 -9.66 4.28
C LEU A 44 -6.73 -10.76 3.38
N ALA A 45 -6.31 -10.85 2.11
CA ALA A 45 -6.65 -11.94 1.21
C ALA A 45 -6.19 -13.29 1.76
N ALA A 46 -4.95 -13.36 2.27
CA ALA A 46 -4.41 -14.56 2.92
C ALA A 46 -5.18 -14.94 4.19
N GLN A 47 -5.54 -13.96 5.02
CA GLN A 47 -6.34 -14.20 6.23
C GLN A 47 -7.72 -14.79 5.92
N ASN A 48 -8.28 -14.50 4.74
CA ASN A 48 -9.58 -15.01 4.30
C ASN A 48 -9.45 -16.24 3.37
N GLY A 49 -8.25 -16.71 3.07
CA GLY A 49 -8.02 -17.87 2.23
C GLY A 49 -8.47 -17.70 0.78
N LEU A 50 -8.40 -16.46 0.24
CA LEU A 50 -8.95 -16.13 -1.08
C LEU A 50 -8.06 -16.56 -2.25
N CYS A 51 -6.77 -16.80 -2.01
CA CYS A 51 -5.81 -17.21 -3.04
C CYS A 51 -4.85 -18.25 -2.49
N CYS A 52 -4.28 -19.07 -3.38
CA CYS A 52 -3.31 -20.10 -2.99
C CYS A 52 -1.89 -19.53 -2.85
N GLU A 53 -1.51 -18.62 -3.74
CA GLU A 53 -0.19 -18.03 -3.82
C GLU A 53 -0.25 -16.50 -3.94
N TYR A 54 0.84 -15.85 -3.62
CA TYR A 54 0.96 -14.39 -3.60
C TYR A 54 2.26 -13.95 -4.27
N VAL A 55 2.17 -12.92 -5.09
CA VAL A 55 3.31 -12.24 -5.70
C VAL A 55 3.25 -10.78 -5.30
N VAL A 56 4.22 -10.35 -4.49
CA VAL A 56 4.31 -8.97 -4.03
C VAL A 56 5.51 -8.29 -4.64
N ASN A 57 5.31 -7.06 -5.10
CA ASN A 57 6.33 -6.23 -5.71
C ASN A 57 6.17 -4.78 -5.30
N ASP A 58 7.27 -4.11 -5.12
CA ASP A 58 7.33 -2.65 -5.01
C ASP A 58 8.68 -2.18 -5.58
N ILE A 59 8.71 -1.02 -6.21
CA ILE A 59 9.97 -0.43 -6.70
C ILE A 59 10.91 -0.06 -5.53
N ASN A 60 10.35 0.09 -4.31
CA ASN A 60 11.09 0.33 -3.09
C ASN A 60 11.71 -0.97 -2.56
N GLY A 61 12.91 -1.31 -3.03
CA GLY A 61 13.63 -2.51 -2.63
C GLY A 61 13.77 -2.73 -1.12
N PRO A 62 14.18 -1.73 -0.33
CA PRO A 62 14.21 -1.83 1.13
C PRO A 62 12.87 -2.17 1.78
N LEU A 63 11.74 -1.69 1.23
CA LEU A 63 10.40 -2.00 1.72
C LEU A 63 10.02 -3.46 1.41
N VAL A 64 10.32 -3.93 0.21
CA VAL A 64 10.15 -5.35 -0.16
C VAL A 64 11.02 -6.24 0.72
N GLY A 65 12.27 -5.85 0.96
CA GLY A 65 13.19 -6.54 1.86
C GLY A 65 12.63 -6.66 3.28
N LEU A 66 12.03 -5.59 3.79
CA LEU A 66 11.34 -5.57 5.08
C LEU A 66 10.17 -6.57 5.11
N MET A 67 9.30 -6.56 4.10
CA MET A 67 8.14 -7.46 4.05
C MET A 67 8.58 -8.91 3.88
N LYS A 68 9.60 -9.16 3.07
CA LYS A 68 10.21 -10.49 2.93
C LYS A 68 10.72 -11.02 4.26
N GLU A 69 11.52 -10.24 4.99
CA GLU A 69 12.03 -10.68 6.29
C GLU A 69 10.92 -10.86 7.32
N CYS A 70 9.91 -9.99 7.32
CA CYS A 70 8.72 -10.14 8.17
C CYS A 70 8.02 -11.48 7.93
N ILE A 71 7.92 -11.91 6.68
CA ILE A 71 7.21 -13.13 6.30
C ILE A 71 8.10 -14.37 6.52
N GLU A 72 9.36 -14.34 6.08
CA GLU A 72 10.25 -15.50 6.11
C GLU A 72 10.93 -15.71 7.48
N GLU A 73 11.35 -14.61 8.14
CA GLU A 73 12.19 -14.65 9.36
C GLU A 73 11.64 -13.69 10.46
N PRO A 74 10.35 -13.82 10.88
CA PRO A 74 9.67 -12.86 11.75
C PRO A 74 10.36 -12.63 13.10
N LEU A 75 10.96 -13.67 13.68
CA LEU A 75 11.67 -13.55 14.97
C LEU A 75 12.96 -12.75 14.81
N ARG A 76 13.74 -13.03 13.77
CA ARG A 76 14.97 -12.30 13.47
C ARG A 76 14.71 -10.81 13.27
N LEU A 77 13.67 -10.48 12.47
CA LEU A 77 13.25 -9.08 12.29
C LEU A 77 12.87 -8.43 13.61
N ALA A 78 12.06 -9.11 14.43
CA ALA A 78 11.59 -8.56 15.69
C ALA A 78 12.74 -8.32 16.69
N GLU A 79 13.71 -9.20 16.78
CA GLU A 79 14.88 -9.08 17.66
C GLU A 79 15.82 -7.95 17.21
N ALA A 80 16.10 -7.88 15.91
CA ALA A 80 16.89 -6.81 15.34
C ALA A 80 16.23 -5.44 15.51
N TYR A 81 14.91 -5.36 15.30
CA TYR A 81 14.13 -4.15 15.56
C TYR A 81 14.16 -3.75 17.03
N GLU A 82 14.00 -4.71 17.96
CA GLU A 82 14.03 -4.47 19.41
C GLU A 82 15.37 -3.89 19.84
N THR A 83 16.47 -4.40 19.31
CA THR A 83 17.80 -3.87 19.56
C THR A 83 17.92 -2.39 19.15
N ILE A 84 17.50 -2.05 17.93
CA ILE A 84 17.52 -0.66 17.44
C ILE A 84 16.54 0.20 18.26
N TRP A 85 15.35 -0.31 18.55
CA TRP A 85 14.32 0.43 19.30
C TRP A 85 14.79 0.74 20.73
N ASN A 86 15.49 -0.19 21.41
CA ASN A 86 16.04 0.00 22.76
C ASN A 86 17.16 1.04 22.78
N GLY A 87 17.97 1.16 21.74
CA GLY A 87 19.08 2.11 21.67
C GLY A 87 18.64 3.57 21.85
N GLN A 88 17.37 3.92 21.60
CA GLN A 88 16.87 5.28 21.87
C GLN A 88 16.64 5.57 23.38
N TYR A 89 16.77 4.57 24.25
CA TYR A 89 16.61 4.72 25.71
C TYR A 89 17.92 4.52 26.47
N GLU A 90 19.04 4.34 25.79
CA GLU A 90 20.34 4.27 26.43
C GLU A 90 20.67 5.57 27.11
N GLU A 91 21.39 5.50 28.25
CA GLU A 91 21.77 6.65 29.03
C GLU A 91 22.55 7.68 28.21
N GLY A 92 22.15 8.95 28.29
CA GLY A 92 22.75 10.04 27.51
C GLY A 92 22.30 10.13 26.05
N THR A 93 21.39 9.27 25.58
CA THR A 93 20.90 9.30 24.21
C THR A 93 19.73 10.27 24.03
N ASP A 94 19.87 11.26 23.13
CA ASP A 94 18.72 12.02 22.60
C ASP A 94 18.02 11.17 21.52
N ASN A 95 16.74 10.88 21.73
CA ASN A 95 15.99 10.01 20.84
C ASN A 95 15.75 10.59 19.44
N ILE A 96 15.83 11.90 19.27
CA ILE A 96 15.69 12.57 17.98
C ILE A 96 17.01 12.47 17.21
N GLU A 97 18.14 12.73 17.88
CA GLU A 97 19.48 12.56 17.29
C GLU A 97 19.73 11.08 16.93
N TYR A 98 19.29 10.16 17.79
CA TYR A 98 19.34 8.72 17.51
C TYR A 98 18.58 8.35 16.23
N PHE A 99 17.36 8.86 16.04
CA PHE A 99 16.63 8.66 14.79
C PHE A 99 17.41 9.13 13.57
N TYR A 100 18.00 10.33 13.63
CA TYR A 100 18.79 10.87 12.52
C TYR A 100 20.08 10.08 12.28
N LYS A 101 20.69 9.52 13.32
CA LYS A 101 21.82 8.60 13.20
C LYS A 101 21.40 7.35 12.42
N ILE A 102 20.32 6.67 12.83
CA ILE A 102 19.83 5.47 12.14
C ILE A 102 19.44 5.80 10.69
N ARG A 103 18.81 6.96 10.44
CA ARG A 103 18.48 7.39 9.08
C ARG A 103 19.74 7.64 8.23
N LYS A 104 20.78 8.21 8.82
CA LYS A 104 22.04 8.39 8.13
C LYS A 104 22.69 7.05 7.77
N GLU A 105 22.77 6.12 8.73
CA GLU A 105 23.30 4.78 8.50
C GLU A 105 22.54 4.07 7.38
N PHE A 106 21.21 4.17 7.37
CA PHE A 106 20.36 3.63 6.31
C PHE A 106 20.68 4.25 4.94
N ASN A 107 20.82 5.57 4.88
CA ASN A 107 21.15 6.28 3.64
C ASN A 107 22.59 6.01 3.18
N ASP A 108 23.52 5.75 4.10
CA ASP A 108 24.92 5.38 3.81
C ASP A 108 25.07 3.89 3.35
N GLY A 109 23.95 3.19 3.13
CA GLY A 109 23.93 1.84 2.56
C GLY A 109 23.56 0.70 3.53
N GLN A 110 23.38 0.97 4.83
CA GLN A 110 22.90 -0.04 5.78
C GLN A 110 21.37 -0.21 5.71
N GLN A 111 20.88 -0.60 4.53
CA GLN A 111 19.46 -0.67 4.21
C GLN A 111 18.83 -2.00 4.66
N ASP A 112 19.12 -2.44 5.87
CA ASP A 112 18.53 -3.66 6.42
C ASP A 112 17.06 -3.46 6.87
N PRO A 113 16.27 -4.55 6.90
CA PRO A 113 14.86 -4.53 7.25
C PRO A 113 14.53 -3.92 8.61
N ALA A 114 15.38 -4.15 9.63
CA ALA A 114 15.11 -3.65 10.99
C ALA A 114 15.28 -2.12 11.07
N ARG A 115 16.28 -1.54 10.38
CA ARG A 115 16.43 -0.09 10.25
C ARG A 115 15.27 0.51 9.48
N MET A 116 14.87 -0.10 8.36
CA MET A 116 13.70 0.36 7.59
C MET A 116 12.45 0.36 8.47
N LEU A 117 12.19 -0.71 9.22
CA LEU A 117 11.05 -0.81 10.13
C LEU A 117 11.09 0.26 11.22
N PHE A 118 12.26 0.49 11.83
CA PHE A 118 12.42 1.52 12.86
C PHE A 118 12.12 2.91 12.30
N LEU A 119 12.66 3.24 11.14
CA LEU A 119 12.42 4.53 10.49
C LEU A 119 10.94 4.73 10.18
N LEU A 120 10.26 3.73 9.58
CA LEU A 120 8.82 3.79 9.31
C LEU A 120 7.99 3.95 10.59
N ALA A 121 8.35 3.24 11.66
CA ALA A 121 7.63 3.32 12.94
C ALA A 121 7.80 4.68 13.65
N ARG A 122 8.84 5.44 13.32
CA ARG A 122 9.19 6.72 13.95
C ARG A 122 8.74 7.96 13.16
N VAL A 123 8.36 7.81 11.89
CA VAL A 123 7.89 8.95 11.09
C VAL A 123 6.41 9.26 11.33
N VAL A 124 6.02 10.52 11.13
CA VAL A 124 4.63 10.95 11.33
C VAL A 124 3.71 10.26 10.33
N LYS A 125 2.68 9.56 10.82
CA LYS A 125 1.68 8.84 10.01
C LYS A 125 2.24 7.82 9.03
N GLY A 126 3.46 7.30 9.27
CA GLY A 126 4.12 6.39 8.34
C GLY A 126 4.44 7.01 6.97
N ALA A 127 4.49 8.34 6.91
CA ALA A 127 4.82 9.06 5.67
C ALA A 127 6.32 8.98 5.41
N VAL A 128 6.71 8.33 4.34
CA VAL A 128 8.10 8.31 3.88
C VAL A 128 8.27 9.36 2.78
N ARG A 129 9.41 10.00 2.75
CA ARG A 129 9.82 10.93 1.70
C ARG A 129 11.26 10.63 1.30
N TYR A 130 11.51 10.78 0.02
CA TYR A 130 12.82 10.54 -0.57
C TYR A 130 13.30 11.79 -1.31
N ASN A 131 14.60 12.02 -1.29
CA ASN A 131 15.27 12.96 -2.19
C ASN A 131 15.31 12.37 -3.62
N ALA A 132 15.69 13.20 -4.59
CA ALA A 132 15.84 12.76 -5.97
C ALA A 132 16.92 11.66 -6.17
N ASP A 133 17.88 11.58 -5.26
CA ASP A 133 18.92 10.54 -5.22
C ASP A 133 18.48 9.23 -4.52
N GLY A 134 17.20 9.14 -4.10
CA GLY A 134 16.63 7.98 -3.43
C GLY A 134 16.94 7.89 -1.94
N THR A 135 17.62 8.88 -1.34
CA THR A 135 17.85 8.90 0.10
C THR A 135 16.61 9.32 0.89
N MET A 136 16.35 8.67 2.01
CA MET A 136 15.24 9.00 2.90
C MET A 136 15.50 10.36 3.59
N ASN A 137 14.53 11.29 3.49
CA ASN A 137 14.66 12.64 4.08
C ASN A 137 13.61 12.99 5.13
N GLN A 138 12.67 12.07 5.43
CA GLN A 138 11.60 12.31 6.38
C GLN A 138 12.14 12.53 7.79
N SER A 139 11.51 13.48 8.53
CA SER A 139 11.79 13.75 9.95
C SER A 139 11.02 12.78 10.86
N CYS A 140 11.54 12.56 12.07
CA CYS A 140 10.86 11.76 13.08
C CYS A 140 9.62 12.45 13.66
N ASP A 141 8.69 11.66 14.18
CA ASP A 141 7.68 12.14 15.12
C ASP A 141 8.37 12.36 16.49
N LYS A 142 8.45 13.62 16.91
CA LYS A 142 9.10 14.00 18.16
C LYS A 142 8.36 13.53 19.43
N ARG A 143 7.10 13.12 19.30
CA ARG A 143 6.23 12.70 20.43
C ARG A 143 6.11 11.18 20.57
N ARG A 144 6.56 10.42 19.58
CA ARG A 144 6.38 8.96 19.54
C ARG A 144 7.70 8.26 19.37
N TYR A 145 7.88 7.18 20.09
CA TYR A 145 9.08 6.34 20.06
C TYR A 145 8.95 5.14 19.12
N GLY A 146 7.95 5.14 18.26
CA GLY A 146 7.65 4.03 17.37
C GLY A 146 6.80 2.93 18.00
N THR A 147 6.57 1.87 17.24
CA THR A 147 5.78 0.71 17.68
C THR A 147 6.58 -0.10 18.70
N LYS A 148 5.93 -0.54 19.79
CA LYS A 148 6.59 -1.37 20.81
C LYS A 148 7.06 -2.71 20.22
N PRO A 149 8.26 -3.21 20.56
CA PRO A 149 8.82 -4.45 20.02
C PRO A 149 7.91 -5.67 20.18
N ALA A 150 7.24 -5.81 21.32
CA ALA A 150 6.29 -6.89 21.55
C ALA A 150 5.14 -6.93 20.51
N LEU A 151 4.63 -5.76 20.10
CA LEU A 151 3.58 -5.68 19.08
C LEU A 151 4.13 -5.99 17.67
N ILE A 152 5.36 -5.59 17.38
CA ILE A 152 6.05 -5.98 16.14
C ILE A 152 6.19 -7.50 16.08
N ARG A 153 6.69 -8.12 17.15
CA ARG A 153 6.87 -9.58 17.26
C ARG A 153 5.56 -10.32 17.03
N GLU A 154 4.48 -9.88 17.69
CA GLU A 154 3.15 -10.48 17.55
C GLU A 154 2.62 -10.36 16.11
N ASN A 155 2.67 -9.17 15.53
CA ASN A 155 2.14 -8.95 14.18
C ASN A 155 2.99 -9.63 13.10
N ALA A 156 4.32 -9.61 13.23
CA ALA A 156 5.22 -10.29 12.29
C ALA A 156 4.97 -11.81 12.30
N ALA A 157 4.81 -12.41 13.49
CA ALA A 157 4.49 -13.84 13.60
C ALA A 157 3.17 -14.19 12.90
N LYS A 158 2.12 -13.39 13.10
CA LYS A 158 0.81 -13.60 12.45
C LYS A 158 0.87 -13.43 10.93
N ILE A 159 1.62 -12.44 10.43
CA ILE A 159 1.82 -12.22 8.99
C ILE A 159 2.58 -13.40 8.39
N SER A 160 3.63 -13.86 9.06
CA SER A 160 4.41 -15.04 8.64
C SER A 160 3.56 -16.30 8.56
N GLU A 161 2.72 -16.56 9.56
CA GLU A 161 1.80 -17.72 9.57
C GLU A 161 0.88 -17.74 8.34
N LEU A 162 0.42 -16.58 7.89
CA LEU A 162 -0.47 -16.45 6.73
C LEU A 162 0.24 -16.64 5.38
N LEU A 163 1.49 -16.17 5.25
CA LEU A 163 2.12 -15.91 3.95
C LEU A 163 3.42 -16.71 3.71
N LYS A 164 4.08 -17.26 4.74
CA LYS A 164 5.35 -17.99 4.60
C LYS A 164 5.18 -19.22 3.71
N GLY A 165 6.11 -19.38 2.78
CA GLY A 165 6.10 -20.49 1.81
C GLY A 165 5.07 -20.35 0.69
N LYS A 166 4.28 -19.25 0.66
CA LYS A 166 3.26 -18.99 -0.36
C LYS A 166 3.51 -17.68 -1.11
N THR A 167 4.56 -16.94 -0.77
CA THR A 167 4.78 -15.58 -1.30
C THR A 167 6.09 -15.48 -2.05
N ALA A 168 6.03 -14.97 -3.29
CA ALA A 168 7.20 -14.55 -4.07
C ALA A 168 7.39 -13.04 -3.97
N PHE A 169 8.64 -12.58 -3.86
CA PHE A 169 9.01 -11.18 -3.63
C PHE A 169 9.83 -10.65 -4.80
N TYR A 170 9.45 -9.49 -5.30
CA TYR A 170 10.16 -8.80 -6.37
C TYR A 170 10.33 -7.32 -6.05
N SER A 171 11.38 -6.70 -6.59
CA SER A 171 11.57 -5.26 -6.60
C SER A 171 12.00 -4.86 -8.00
N MET A 172 11.01 -4.68 -8.86
CA MET A 172 11.20 -4.37 -10.28
C MET A 172 10.06 -3.51 -10.81
N ASP A 173 10.18 -3.07 -12.06
CA ASP A 173 9.10 -2.37 -12.75
C ASP A 173 7.83 -3.24 -12.77
N TYR A 174 6.68 -2.64 -12.47
CA TYR A 174 5.38 -3.30 -12.41
C TYR A 174 5.01 -4.01 -13.73
N LYS A 175 5.47 -3.51 -14.88
CA LYS A 175 5.25 -4.11 -16.20
C LYS A 175 5.87 -5.50 -16.31
N GLU A 176 6.99 -5.75 -15.60
CA GLU A 176 7.61 -7.08 -15.57
C GLU A 176 6.78 -8.06 -14.73
N ILE A 177 6.08 -7.56 -13.71
CA ILE A 177 5.13 -8.35 -12.92
C ILE A 177 3.91 -8.70 -13.76
N PHE A 178 3.37 -7.77 -14.54
CA PHE A 178 2.23 -8.03 -15.43
C PHE A 178 2.49 -9.15 -16.44
N LYS A 179 3.75 -9.30 -16.92
CA LYS A 179 4.12 -10.39 -17.84
C LYS A 179 3.96 -11.78 -17.23
N LYS A 180 4.06 -11.89 -15.90
CA LYS A 180 4.00 -13.17 -15.18
C LYS A 180 2.56 -13.65 -14.95
N ALA A 181 1.60 -12.74 -14.84
CA ALA A 181 0.20 -13.07 -14.56
C ALA A 181 -0.47 -13.84 -15.71
N THR A 182 -1.38 -14.74 -15.37
CA THR A 182 -2.20 -15.56 -16.26
C THR A 182 -3.69 -15.25 -16.07
N PRO A 183 -4.59 -15.69 -16.97
CA PRO A 183 -6.03 -15.49 -16.79
C PRO A 183 -6.66 -16.13 -15.53
N ARG A 184 -5.94 -17.03 -14.85
CA ARG A 184 -6.38 -17.65 -13.59
C ARG A 184 -5.99 -16.83 -12.35
N ASP A 185 -5.19 -15.79 -12.54
CA ASP A 185 -4.68 -14.94 -11.48
C ASP A 185 -5.54 -13.68 -11.32
N LEU A 186 -5.28 -12.92 -10.27
CA LEU A 186 -5.81 -11.58 -10.06
C LEU A 186 -4.66 -10.61 -9.82
N VAL A 187 -4.66 -9.48 -10.52
CA VAL A 187 -3.69 -8.40 -10.29
C VAL A 187 -4.42 -7.27 -9.56
N TYR A 188 -4.06 -7.01 -8.30
CA TYR A 188 -4.52 -5.83 -7.57
C TYR A 188 -3.48 -4.72 -7.62
N MET A 189 -3.88 -3.54 -8.04
CA MET A 189 -3.00 -2.40 -8.27
C MET A 189 -3.43 -1.19 -7.45
N ASP A 190 -2.46 -0.58 -6.76
CA ASP A 190 -2.58 0.70 -6.06
C ASP A 190 -1.37 1.59 -6.44
N PRO A 191 -1.30 2.03 -7.72
CA PRO A 191 -0.18 2.83 -8.20
C PRO A 191 -0.14 4.20 -7.51
N PRO A 192 1.03 4.85 -7.45
CA PRO A 192 1.13 6.24 -7.02
C PRO A 192 0.17 7.14 -7.80
N TYR A 193 -0.68 7.89 -7.09
CA TYR A 193 -1.70 8.74 -7.70
C TYR A 193 -1.09 9.88 -8.52
N GLN A 194 -1.81 10.27 -9.58
CA GLN A 194 -1.41 11.38 -10.44
C GLN A 194 -1.21 12.66 -9.60
N GLY A 195 -0.14 13.40 -9.90
CA GLY A 195 0.19 14.63 -9.18
C GLY A 195 0.85 14.44 -7.80
N THR A 196 1.01 13.19 -7.32
CA THR A 196 1.74 12.95 -6.06
C THR A 196 3.24 12.77 -6.27
N SER A 197 3.67 12.41 -7.48
CA SER A 197 5.08 12.23 -7.86
C SER A 197 5.65 13.37 -8.71
N ASN A 198 4.79 14.23 -9.27
CA ASN A 198 5.18 15.39 -10.08
C ASN A 198 5.06 16.71 -9.30
N ALA A 199 5.22 16.66 -7.99
CA ALA A 199 5.22 17.88 -7.20
C ALA A 199 6.32 18.80 -7.73
N ILE A 200 5.94 20.07 -8.05
CA ILE A 200 6.84 21.15 -8.46
C ILE A 200 7.98 21.34 -7.45
N ASN A 201 7.79 20.85 -6.23
CA ASN A 201 8.77 20.87 -5.18
C ASN A 201 9.33 19.43 -4.95
N PRO A 202 10.63 19.17 -5.20
CA PRO A 202 11.26 17.87 -4.96
C PRO A 202 11.10 17.33 -3.52
N ARG A 203 10.78 18.20 -2.55
CA ARG A 203 10.52 17.84 -1.15
C ARG A 203 9.21 17.07 -0.95
N ASP A 204 8.36 17.02 -1.95
CA ASP A 204 7.06 16.34 -1.89
C ASP A 204 7.05 14.95 -2.55
N ASN A 205 8.21 14.45 -3.00
CA ASN A 205 8.33 13.10 -3.55
C ASN A 205 8.03 12.05 -2.46
N ARG A 206 6.80 11.53 -2.50
CA ARG A 206 6.32 10.49 -1.58
C ARG A 206 6.74 9.09 -2.01
N TYR A 207 7.16 8.95 -3.25
CA TYR A 207 7.51 7.68 -3.88
C TYR A 207 8.88 7.78 -4.55
N ILE A 208 9.60 6.67 -4.60
CA ILE A 208 10.92 6.56 -5.24
C ILE A 208 10.79 6.80 -6.75
N ALA A 209 9.71 6.33 -7.37
CA ALA A 209 9.40 6.57 -8.77
C ALA A 209 7.90 6.83 -8.95
N GLY A 210 7.55 7.74 -9.88
CA GLY A 210 6.18 7.94 -10.33
C GLY A 210 5.80 6.97 -11.43
N VAL A 211 4.49 6.75 -11.58
CA VAL A 211 3.93 6.00 -12.71
C VAL A 211 3.39 7.01 -13.71
N GLN A 212 3.88 6.95 -14.96
CA GLN A 212 3.37 7.81 -16.04
C GLN A 212 2.00 7.29 -16.49
N TYR A 213 1.03 8.20 -16.59
CA TYR A 213 -0.35 7.84 -16.93
C TYR A 213 -0.45 7.05 -18.24
N GLU A 214 0.20 7.55 -19.28
CA GLU A 214 0.14 6.97 -20.63
C GLU A 214 0.75 5.55 -20.64
N GLU A 215 1.88 5.35 -19.96
CA GLU A 215 2.52 4.01 -19.85
C GLU A 215 1.66 3.04 -19.04
N PHE A 216 0.99 3.53 -18.00
CA PHE A 216 0.10 2.71 -17.19
C PHE A 216 -1.13 2.27 -17.98
N VAL A 217 -1.73 3.18 -18.73
CA VAL A 217 -2.88 2.90 -19.61
C VAL A 217 -2.49 1.86 -20.67
N GLU A 218 -1.32 2.00 -21.32
CA GLU A 218 -0.83 1.02 -22.30
C GLU A 218 -0.64 -0.38 -21.67
N ALA A 219 -0.14 -0.41 -20.44
CA ALA A 219 0.01 -1.67 -19.72
C ALA A 219 -1.36 -2.31 -19.40
N LEU A 220 -2.41 -1.53 -19.10
CA LEU A 220 -3.77 -2.04 -18.92
C LEU A 220 -4.37 -2.61 -20.21
N TYR A 221 -4.15 -1.96 -21.39
CA TYR A 221 -4.53 -2.55 -22.67
C TYR A 221 -3.86 -3.92 -22.90
N THR A 222 -2.59 -4.03 -22.52
CA THR A 222 -1.85 -5.31 -22.64
C THR A 222 -2.47 -6.39 -21.74
N LEU A 223 -2.90 -6.05 -20.50
CA LEU A 223 -3.59 -6.98 -19.62
C LEU A 223 -4.94 -7.39 -20.18
N ASN A 224 -5.72 -6.44 -20.72
CA ASN A 224 -7.02 -6.73 -21.37
C ASN A 224 -6.85 -7.67 -22.56
N ALA A 225 -5.87 -7.42 -23.45
CA ALA A 225 -5.59 -8.27 -24.62
C ALA A 225 -5.21 -9.71 -24.23
N ARG A 226 -4.67 -9.91 -23.03
CA ARG A 226 -4.31 -11.22 -22.46
C ARG A 226 -5.40 -11.84 -21.58
N ASN A 227 -6.57 -11.19 -21.45
CA ASN A 227 -7.66 -11.58 -20.56
C ASN A 227 -7.22 -11.74 -19.09
N ILE A 228 -6.28 -10.92 -18.63
CA ILE A 228 -5.84 -10.92 -17.23
C ILE A 228 -6.89 -10.19 -16.39
N ARG A 229 -7.30 -10.80 -15.28
CA ARG A 229 -8.21 -10.21 -14.31
C ARG A 229 -7.46 -9.21 -13.44
N TYR A 230 -8.01 -7.99 -13.27
CA TYR A 230 -7.38 -7.00 -12.39
C TYR A 230 -8.38 -6.06 -11.75
N ILE A 231 -7.96 -5.49 -10.63
CA ILE A 231 -8.62 -4.41 -9.90
C ILE A 231 -7.60 -3.28 -9.72
N VAL A 232 -7.98 -2.05 -10.03
CA VAL A 232 -7.13 -0.87 -9.82
C VAL A 232 -7.81 0.06 -8.81
N SER A 233 -7.16 0.30 -7.66
CA SER A 233 -7.41 1.48 -6.85
C SER A 233 -6.71 2.65 -7.52
N TYR A 234 -7.48 3.67 -7.92
CA TYR A 234 -6.90 4.81 -8.63
C TYR A 234 -7.45 6.11 -8.08
N ASP A 235 -6.99 7.23 -8.61
CA ASP A 235 -7.40 8.55 -8.18
C ASP A 235 -8.92 8.62 -7.95
N GLY A 236 -9.30 9.20 -6.82
CA GLY A 236 -10.68 9.32 -6.39
C GLY A 236 -11.10 10.79 -6.28
N ARG A 237 -12.11 11.07 -5.45
CA ARG A 237 -12.53 12.44 -5.19
C ARG A 237 -12.69 12.74 -3.71
N THR A 238 -12.48 13.99 -3.36
CA THR A 238 -12.75 14.51 -2.00
C THR A 238 -13.69 15.69 -2.13
N GLY A 239 -14.93 15.56 -1.65
CA GLY A 239 -16.00 16.50 -1.93
C GLY A 239 -16.20 16.64 -3.44
N ASP A 240 -16.18 17.86 -3.95
CA ASP A 240 -16.33 18.18 -5.39
C ASP A 240 -15.02 18.14 -6.18
N LYS A 241 -13.89 17.90 -5.49
CA LYS A 241 -12.58 17.89 -6.13
C LYS A 241 -12.25 16.50 -6.67
N VAL A 242 -12.22 16.36 -8.00
CA VAL A 242 -11.67 15.20 -8.70
C VAL A 242 -10.15 15.29 -8.73
N ILE A 243 -9.48 14.17 -8.46
CA ILE A 243 -8.02 14.07 -8.46
C ILE A 243 -7.61 13.18 -9.62
N GLY A 244 -6.73 13.70 -10.49
CA GLY A 244 -6.21 12.95 -11.63
C GLY A 244 -7.15 12.88 -12.84
N LYS A 245 -6.75 12.11 -13.85
CA LYS A 245 -7.54 11.77 -15.04
C LYS A 245 -8.17 10.40 -14.83
N ASP A 246 -9.42 10.24 -15.24
CA ASP A 246 -10.05 8.92 -15.30
C ASP A 246 -9.33 8.02 -16.29
N LEU A 247 -9.45 6.70 -16.08
CA LEU A 247 -8.97 5.73 -17.06
C LEU A 247 -9.83 5.74 -18.32
N PRO A 248 -9.27 5.50 -19.53
CA PRO A 248 -9.99 5.60 -20.79
C PRO A 248 -11.22 4.67 -20.88
N GLU A 249 -12.31 5.17 -21.45
CA GLU A 249 -13.57 4.42 -21.58
C GLU A 249 -13.43 3.17 -22.48
N ASP A 250 -12.56 3.20 -23.47
CA ASP A 250 -12.31 2.11 -24.40
C ASP A 250 -11.53 0.92 -23.78
N LEU A 251 -11.01 1.07 -22.55
CA LEU A 251 -10.58 -0.06 -21.72
C LEU A 251 -11.76 -0.94 -21.27
N ASN A 252 -13.01 -0.47 -21.41
CA ASN A 252 -14.25 -1.16 -21.02
C ASN A 252 -14.25 -1.63 -19.56
N LEU A 253 -13.69 -0.81 -18.66
CA LEU A 253 -13.63 -1.10 -17.23
C LEU A 253 -14.98 -0.82 -16.57
N THR A 254 -15.32 -1.62 -15.56
CA THR A 254 -16.36 -1.23 -14.62
C THR A 254 -15.75 -0.32 -13.56
N HIS A 255 -16.34 0.85 -13.33
CA HIS A 255 -15.87 1.84 -12.35
C HIS A 255 -16.87 1.98 -11.22
N ILE A 256 -16.41 1.83 -9.98
CA ILE A 256 -17.19 2.10 -8.78
C ILE A 256 -16.44 3.04 -7.83
N LEU A 257 -17.19 3.75 -6.99
CA LEU A 257 -16.65 4.58 -5.92
C LEU A 257 -16.89 3.90 -4.57
N ILE A 258 -15.83 3.70 -3.80
CA ILE A 258 -15.94 3.21 -2.43
C ILE A 258 -15.68 4.32 -1.43
N ASN A 259 -16.42 4.31 -0.32
CA ASN A 259 -16.28 5.30 0.74
C ASN A 259 -15.00 5.05 1.53
N ALA A 260 -14.03 5.93 1.41
CA ALA A 260 -12.75 5.88 2.11
C ALA A 260 -12.78 6.59 3.48
N GLY A 261 -13.95 7.05 3.92
CA GLY A 261 -14.13 7.75 5.19
C GLY A 261 -13.89 9.26 5.13
N THR A 262 -13.75 9.88 6.29
CA THR A 262 -13.57 11.33 6.39
C THR A 262 -12.14 11.73 6.03
N SER A 263 -11.99 12.73 5.16
CA SER A 263 -10.70 13.30 4.78
C SER A 263 -9.96 13.86 6.01
N ALA A 264 -8.78 13.30 6.29
CA ALA A 264 -7.92 13.80 7.37
C ALA A 264 -7.48 15.27 7.15
N GLN A 265 -7.39 15.71 5.90
CA GLN A 265 -7.01 17.08 5.55
C GLN A 265 -8.18 18.05 5.66
N ALA A 266 -9.38 17.62 5.31
CA ALA A 266 -10.61 18.40 5.52
C ALA A 266 -10.88 18.60 7.02
N THR A 267 -10.67 17.56 7.82
CA THR A 267 -10.81 17.63 9.29
C THR A 267 -9.83 18.64 9.92
N LEU A 268 -8.59 18.73 9.43
CA LEU A 268 -7.63 19.73 9.89
C LEU A 268 -8.06 21.17 9.55
N ASN A 269 -8.85 21.33 8.47
CA ASN A 269 -9.42 22.60 8.03
C ASN A 269 -10.82 22.88 8.61
N GLY A 270 -11.29 22.08 9.57
CA GLY A 270 -12.59 22.24 10.20
C GLY A 270 -13.79 21.79 9.35
N LYS A 271 -13.53 21.12 8.23
CA LYS A 271 -14.57 20.61 7.31
C LYS A 271 -14.71 19.08 7.47
N LYS A 272 -15.96 18.60 7.38
CA LYS A 272 -16.26 17.15 7.26
C LYS A 272 -16.52 16.83 5.80
N GLU A 273 -15.45 16.43 5.08
CA GLU A 273 -15.60 15.99 3.68
C GLU A 273 -15.32 14.48 3.61
N THR A 274 -16.20 13.76 2.92
CA THR A 274 -16.02 12.33 2.67
C THR A 274 -15.08 12.16 1.47
N THR A 275 -14.11 11.26 1.62
CA THR A 275 -13.24 10.85 0.53
C THR A 275 -13.80 9.58 -0.09
N PHE A 276 -13.85 9.54 -1.40
CA PHE A 276 -14.17 8.36 -2.18
C PHE A 276 -12.94 7.93 -2.97
N GLU A 277 -12.71 6.63 -2.99
CA GLU A 277 -11.67 5.98 -3.79
C GLU A 277 -12.30 5.34 -5.01
N SER A 278 -11.71 5.51 -6.19
CA SER A 278 -12.14 4.82 -7.41
C SER A 278 -11.57 3.41 -7.44
N LEU A 279 -12.43 2.43 -7.70
CA LEU A 279 -12.04 1.08 -8.08
C LEU A 279 -12.46 0.84 -9.53
N TYR A 280 -11.50 0.43 -10.34
CA TYR A 280 -11.69 0.00 -11.70
C TYR A 280 -11.46 -1.49 -11.81
N PHE A 281 -12.36 -2.19 -12.47
CA PHE A 281 -12.34 -3.64 -12.66
C PHE A 281 -12.14 -3.98 -14.13
N SER A 282 -11.29 -4.95 -14.41
CA SER A 282 -11.11 -5.47 -15.77
C SER A 282 -12.42 -5.96 -16.37
N PRO A 283 -12.56 -5.97 -17.72
CA PRO A 283 -13.80 -6.36 -18.38
C PRO A 283 -14.31 -7.73 -17.91
N GLY A 284 -15.58 -7.79 -17.47
CA GLY A 284 -16.24 -9.02 -17.05
C GLY A 284 -15.86 -9.54 -15.65
N LEU A 285 -15.02 -8.84 -14.89
CA LEU A 285 -14.63 -9.27 -13.54
C LEU A 285 -15.79 -9.20 -12.54
N ILE A 286 -16.59 -8.16 -12.63
CA ILE A 286 -17.82 -8.01 -11.83
C ILE A 286 -19.04 -7.90 -12.74
N ARG A 287 -20.24 -8.27 -12.23
CA ARG A 287 -21.48 -8.17 -12.99
C ARG A 287 -22.03 -6.76 -12.92
N LYS A 288 -22.63 -6.27 -14.02
CA LYS A 288 -23.28 -4.97 -14.06
C LYS A 288 -24.38 -4.79 -13.00
N GLU A 289 -24.98 -5.88 -12.53
CA GLU A 289 -25.96 -5.87 -11.45
C GLU A 289 -25.40 -5.43 -10.10
N ASP A 290 -24.10 -5.59 -9.90
CA ASP A 290 -23.40 -5.18 -8.68
C ASP A 290 -23.09 -3.66 -8.68
N GLU A 291 -23.01 -3.03 -9.87
CA GLU A 291 -22.95 -1.56 -10.02
C GLU A 291 -24.23 -0.89 -9.48
N TYR A 292 -25.41 -1.44 -9.81
CA TYR A 292 -26.71 -0.86 -9.41
C TYR A 292 -26.98 -0.96 -7.91
N LYS A 293 -26.50 -2.00 -7.24
CA LYS A 293 -26.67 -2.15 -5.80
C LYS A 293 -25.97 -1.05 -5.00
N GLN A 294 -24.84 -0.55 -5.50
CA GLN A 294 -24.13 0.56 -4.84
C GLN A 294 -24.78 1.92 -5.12
N LEU A 295 -25.25 2.19 -6.32
CA LEU A 295 -26.00 3.40 -6.64
C LEU A 295 -27.24 3.54 -5.73
N SER A 296 -27.98 2.45 -5.48
CA SER A 296 -29.15 2.46 -4.60
C SER A 296 -28.83 2.72 -3.13
N ILE A 297 -27.64 2.32 -2.65
CA ILE A 297 -27.19 2.60 -1.27
C ILE A 297 -26.77 4.09 -1.14
N PHE A 298 -26.20 4.69 -2.17
CA PHE A 298 -25.83 6.11 -2.18
C PHE A 298 -27.06 7.03 -2.32
N ASP A 299 -28.06 6.65 -3.11
CA ASP A 299 -29.33 7.39 -3.22
C ASP A 299 -30.12 7.39 -1.90
N ILE A 300 -30.07 6.32 -1.12
CA ILE A 300 -30.71 6.23 0.19
C ILE A 300 -29.96 7.07 1.24
N ALA A 301 -28.63 7.19 1.17
CA ALA A 301 -27.84 8.01 2.10
C ALA A 301 -27.90 9.52 1.78
N GLY A 302 -28.24 9.90 0.56
CA GLY A 302 -28.43 11.31 0.13
C GLY A 302 -29.86 11.86 0.34
N ALA A 303 -30.83 11.02 0.69
CA ALA A 303 -32.24 11.37 0.81
C ALA A 303 -32.71 11.67 2.25
N THR A 304 -31.78 11.70 3.20
CA THR A 304 -32.11 12.13 4.60
C THR A 304 -31.34 13.40 4.93
N VAL A 305 -31.92 14.53 4.56
CA VAL A 305 -31.67 15.85 5.15
C VAL A 305 -32.85 16.24 5.99
#